data_50f02d65c36f0ef4af8bfcac5c323f69
#
_entry.id   50f02d65c36f0ef4af8bfcac5c323f69
#
_cell.length_a   1.000
_cell.length_b   1.000
_cell.length_c   1.000
_cell.angle_alpha   90.00
_cell.angle_beta   90.00
_cell.angle_gamma   90.00
#
_symmetry.space_group_name_H-M   'P 1'
#
loop_
_entity.id
_entity.type
_entity.pdbx_description
1 polymer ?
#
loop_
_entity_poly.entity_id
_entity_poly.type
_entity_poly.pdbx_seq_one_letter_code
_entity_poly.pdbx_strand_id
1 'polypeptide(L)'
;MYDFLIAPFTEFSFMRYALASVVFLALSAAPVGVFLVMRRMSLIGDALSHAVLPGAAAGYMFAGLSLPAMSAGGFAAGMLMALFAGLASRFTELKEDANFAAFYLTSLALGVTLVSLGKNSVDLLHLLFGSVLGVDLVSLRLMGWVAGLTVLALAVMYRPLLMESIDPLFLRAAGGRGGLWHVAFLILVVMNLVAGFQALGTLMSVGLMMLPAIAARLWVKGMGALMAVSAAGALVCGYAGLLLSYHHPANIPSGPTIILFCGLWYLVSVLFGMQGGVIARAVRRRHRRG
;
A
#
# COMPACT_ATOMS: atom_id res chain seq x y z
N MET A 1 30.30 10.00 -8.45
CA MET A 1 28.89 9.70 -8.76
C MET A 1 28.60 8.20 -8.66
N TYR A 2 29.45 7.32 -9.19
CA TYR A 2 29.28 5.86 -9.04
C TYR A 2 29.20 5.45 -7.56
N ASP A 3 30.18 5.89 -6.76
CA ASP A 3 30.26 5.57 -5.32
C ASP A 3 29.04 6.05 -4.51
N PHE A 4 28.41 7.12 -4.94
CA PHE A 4 27.24 7.66 -4.25
C PHE A 4 25.94 6.95 -4.66
N LEU A 5 25.74 6.66 -5.94
CA LEU A 5 24.47 6.15 -6.46
C LEU A 5 24.39 4.63 -6.51
N ILE A 6 25.49 3.97 -6.92
CA ILE A 6 25.47 2.54 -7.27
C ILE A 6 26.22 1.68 -6.26
N ALA A 7 27.34 2.15 -5.72
CA ALA A 7 28.17 1.37 -4.80
C ALA A 7 27.41 0.79 -3.61
N PRO A 8 26.48 1.51 -2.93
CA PRO A 8 25.73 0.96 -1.81
C PRO A 8 24.94 -0.31 -2.16
N PHE A 9 24.45 -0.39 -3.39
CA PHE A 9 23.65 -1.53 -3.87
C PHE A 9 24.52 -2.68 -4.43
N THR A 10 25.77 -2.42 -4.81
CA THR A 10 26.68 -3.45 -5.28
C THR A 10 27.48 -4.09 -4.15
N GLU A 11 27.86 -3.32 -3.16
CA GLU A 11 28.71 -3.76 -2.04
C GLU A 11 27.91 -4.44 -0.93
N PHE A 12 26.69 -3.95 -0.62
CA PHE A 12 25.91 -4.43 0.52
C PHE A 12 24.69 -5.24 0.12
N SER A 13 24.60 -6.49 0.61
CA SER A 13 23.48 -7.40 0.33
C SER A 13 22.14 -6.87 0.88
N PHE A 14 22.15 -6.24 2.06
CA PHE A 14 20.95 -5.68 2.65
C PHE A 14 20.34 -4.53 1.82
N MET A 15 21.18 -3.69 1.19
CA MET A 15 20.71 -2.63 0.29
C MET A 15 20.07 -3.20 -0.97
N ARG A 16 20.61 -4.31 -1.51
CA ARG A 16 20.00 -5.03 -2.64
C ARG A 16 18.63 -5.59 -2.28
N TYR A 17 18.50 -6.19 -1.10
CA TYR A 17 17.21 -6.72 -0.64
C TYR A 17 16.20 -5.61 -0.39
N ALA A 18 16.64 -4.50 0.22
CA ALA A 18 15.81 -3.32 0.41
C ALA A 18 15.30 -2.74 -0.92
N LEU A 19 16.20 -2.56 -1.90
CA LEU A 19 15.82 -2.08 -3.22
C LEU A 19 14.88 -3.04 -3.95
N ALA A 20 15.17 -4.35 -3.91
CA ALA A 20 14.30 -5.36 -4.52
C ALA A 20 12.90 -5.36 -3.89
N SER A 21 12.81 -5.18 -2.56
CA SER A 21 11.54 -5.06 -1.87
C SER A 21 10.74 -3.83 -2.31
N VAL A 22 11.41 -2.69 -2.46
CA VAL A 22 10.80 -1.46 -3.01
C VAL A 22 10.31 -1.70 -4.44
N VAL A 23 11.09 -2.38 -5.29
CA VAL A 23 10.69 -2.71 -6.66
C VAL A 23 9.44 -3.59 -6.67
N PHE A 24 9.42 -4.67 -5.88
CA PHE A 24 8.25 -5.54 -5.80
C PHE A 24 7.00 -4.79 -5.34
N LEU A 25 7.12 -3.97 -4.29
CA LEU A 25 6.00 -3.18 -3.78
C LEU A 25 5.55 -2.11 -4.78
N ALA A 26 6.48 -1.43 -5.45
CA ALA A 26 6.16 -0.44 -6.47
C ALA A 26 5.43 -1.04 -7.68
N LEU A 27 5.80 -2.25 -8.09
CA LEU A 27 5.17 -2.92 -9.23
C LEU A 27 3.82 -3.56 -8.89
N SER A 28 3.59 -3.93 -7.63
CA SER A 28 2.35 -4.57 -7.19
C SER A 28 1.41 -3.61 -6.45
N ALA A 29 1.86 -3.01 -5.36
CA ALA A 29 1.00 -2.21 -4.50
C ALA A 29 0.65 -0.84 -5.10
N ALA A 30 1.57 -0.17 -5.81
CA ALA A 30 1.26 1.14 -6.40
C ALA A 30 0.14 1.07 -7.46
N PRO A 31 0.09 0.10 -8.39
CA PRO A 31 -1.07 -0.11 -9.26
C PRO A 31 -2.37 -0.46 -8.50
N VAL A 32 -2.30 -1.26 -7.45
CA VAL A 32 -3.46 -1.54 -6.57
C VAL A 32 -3.96 -0.24 -5.94
N GLY A 33 -3.05 0.61 -5.46
CA GLY A 33 -3.37 1.94 -4.92
C GLY A 33 -4.09 2.84 -5.93
N VAL A 34 -3.75 2.77 -7.21
CA VAL A 34 -4.47 3.52 -8.27
C VAL A 34 -5.94 3.12 -8.31
N PHE A 35 -6.27 1.82 -8.24
CA PHE A 35 -7.66 1.36 -8.20
C PHE A 35 -8.38 1.81 -6.92
N LEU A 36 -7.71 1.78 -5.75
CA LEU A 36 -8.28 2.29 -4.50
C LEU A 36 -8.61 3.79 -4.60
N VAL A 37 -7.69 4.60 -5.13
CA VAL A 37 -7.89 6.04 -5.33
C VAL A 37 -9.03 6.31 -6.32
N MET A 38 -9.13 5.54 -7.41
CA MET A 38 -10.19 5.69 -8.41
C MET A 38 -11.57 5.34 -7.83
N ARG A 39 -11.65 4.36 -6.94
CA ARG A 39 -12.87 3.96 -6.24
C ARG A 39 -13.22 4.85 -5.05
N ARG A 40 -12.42 5.88 -4.75
CA ARG A 40 -12.54 6.75 -3.56
C ARG A 40 -12.39 6.00 -2.23
N MET A 41 -11.65 4.92 -2.23
CA MET A 41 -11.42 4.02 -1.11
C MET A 41 -10.01 4.21 -0.50
N SER A 42 -9.45 5.42 -0.56
CA SER A 42 -8.08 5.69 -0.15
C SER A 42 -7.81 5.44 1.35
N LEU A 43 -8.82 5.60 2.20
CA LEU A 43 -8.70 5.30 3.64
C LEU A 43 -8.75 3.80 3.96
N ILE A 44 -9.28 2.98 3.07
CA ILE A 44 -9.40 1.54 3.28
C ILE A 44 -8.03 0.86 3.34
N GLY A 45 -7.06 1.33 2.57
CA GLY A 45 -5.70 0.81 2.63
C GLY A 45 -5.08 0.96 4.02
N ASP A 46 -5.26 2.12 4.65
CA ASP A 46 -4.80 2.38 6.02
C ASP A 46 -5.59 1.54 7.03
N ALA A 47 -6.92 1.52 6.93
CA ALA A 47 -7.77 0.71 7.79
C ALA A 47 -7.41 -0.79 7.74
N LEU A 48 -7.18 -1.35 6.55
CA LEU A 48 -6.79 -2.75 6.39
C LEU A 48 -5.39 -3.04 6.94
N SER A 49 -4.45 -2.10 6.84
CA SER A 49 -3.09 -2.29 7.39
C SER A 49 -3.11 -2.49 8.89
N HIS A 50 -3.94 -1.74 9.59
CA HIS A 50 -4.11 -1.90 11.04
C HIS A 50 -4.97 -3.12 11.41
N ALA A 51 -5.86 -3.56 10.54
CA ALA A 51 -6.64 -4.79 10.74
C ALA A 51 -5.78 -6.06 10.67
N VAL A 52 -4.66 -6.02 10.01
CA VAL A 52 -3.69 -7.13 9.94
C VAL A 52 -3.02 -7.38 11.31
N LEU A 53 -2.86 -6.35 12.14
CA LEU A 53 -2.14 -6.41 13.40
C LEU A 53 -2.64 -7.47 14.38
N PRO A 54 -3.94 -7.54 14.75
CA PRO A 54 -4.41 -8.55 15.69
C PRO A 54 -4.23 -9.96 15.18
N GLY A 55 -4.33 -10.18 13.86
CA GLY A 55 -4.09 -11.48 13.26
C GLY A 55 -2.60 -11.87 13.27
N ALA A 56 -1.72 -10.95 12.98
CA ALA A 56 -0.28 -11.17 13.09
C ALA A 56 0.14 -11.43 14.54
N ALA A 57 -0.44 -10.69 15.51
CA ALA A 57 -0.23 -10.91 16.94
C ALA A 57 -0.74 -12.28 17.39
N ALA A 58 -1.92 -12.70 16.96
CA ALA A 58 -2.44 -14.03 17.23
C ALA A 58 -1.51 -15.11 16.63
N GLY A 59 -1.08 -14.97 15.38
CA GLY A 59 -0.11 -15.88 14.74
C GLY A 59 1.19 -15.99 15.54
N TYR A 60 1.70 -14.87 16.06
CA TYR A 60 2.86 -14.85 16.94
C TYR A 60 2.61 -15.59 18.27
N MET A 61 1.44 -15.40 18.89
CA MET A 61 1.10 -16.08 20.15
C MET A 61 1.01 -17.60 20.00
N PHE A 62 0.55 -18.11 18.85
CA PHE A 62 0.41 -19.54 18.60
C PHE A 62 1.70 -20.23 18.13
N ALA A 63 2.50 -19.56 17.32
CA ALA A 63 3.64 -20.17 16.62
C ALA A 63 4.97 -19.41 16.82
N GLY A 64 5.03 -18.45 17.74
CA GLY A 64 6.22 -17.61 17.95
C GLY A 64 6.56 -16.75 16.73
N LEU A 65 7.84 -16.45 16.52
CA LEU A 65 8.36 -15.67 15.38
C LEU A 65 8.31 -16.45 14.06
N SER A 66 7.19 -17.10 13.78
CA SER A 66 6.97 -17.83 12.52
C SER A 66 6.37 -16.89 11.46
N LEU A 67 7.16 -16.51 10.46
CA LEU A 67 6.71 -15.65 9.36
C LEU A 67 5.44 -16.18 8.67
N PRO A 68 5.33 -17.48 8.33
CA PRO A 68 4.11 -18.02 7.73
C PRO A 68 2.88 -17.91 8.63
N ALA A 69 3.03 -18.17 9.94
CA ALA A 69 1.90 -18.09 10.88
C ALA A 69 1.42 -16.65 11.08
N MET A 70 2.35 -15.70 11.19
CA MET A 70 2.03 -14.27 11.29
C MET A 70 1.40 -13.75 9.99
N SER A 71 1.90 -14.20 8.82
CA SER A 71 1.31 -13.85 7.51
C SER A 71 -0.11 -14.39 7.37
N ALA A 72 -0.31 -15.66 7.69
CA ALA A 72 -1.62 -16.30 7.60
C ALA A 72 -2.62 -15.66 8.57
N GLY A 73 -2.21 -15.39 9.81
CA GLY A 73 -3.03 -14.71 10.81
C GLY A 73 -3.40 -13.28 10.36
N GLY A 74 -2.42 -12.52 9.92
CA GLY A 74 -2.63 -11.16 9.40
C GLY A 74 -3.55 -11.14 8.18
N PHE A 75 -3.35 -12.05 7.23
CA PHE A 75 -4.22 -12.19 6.06
C PHE A 75 -5.65 -12.55 6.45
N ALA A 76 -5.82 -13.53 7.35
CA ALA A 76 -7.14 -13.93 7.84
C ALA A 76 -7.87 -12.76 8.53
N ALA A 77 -7.20 -12.02 9.41
CA ALA A 77 -7.80 -10.87 10.11
C ALA A 77 -8.14 -9.74 9.13
N GLY A 78 -7.26 -9.40 8.19
CA GLY A 78 -7.53 -8.39 7.16
C GLY A 78 -8.73 -8.78 6.27
N MET A 79 -8.82 -10.05 5.88
CA MET A 79 -9.96 -10.58 5.12
C MET A 79 -11.27 -10.57 5.91
N LEU A 80 -11.24 -10.99 7.18
CA LEU A 80 -12.42 -10.94 8.04
C LEU A 80 -12.91 -9.51 8.22
N MET A 81 -12.00 -8.57 8.45
CA MET A 81 -12.34 -7.15 8.56
C MET A 81 -12.95 -6.62 7.25
N ALA A 82 -12.36 -6.92 6.11
CA ALA A 82 -12.88 -6.51 4.80
C ALA A 82 -14.28 -7.11 4.53
N LEU A 83 -14.48 -8.38 4.88
CA LEU A 83 -15.78 -9.04 4.75
C LEU A 83 -16.83 -8.43 5.68
N PHE A 84 -16.52 -8.23 6.97
CA PHE A 84 -17.46 -7.64 7.91
C PHE A 84 -17.81 -6.20 7.56
N ALA A 85 -16.84 -5.37 7.18
CA ALA A 85 -17.08 -4.00 6.76
C ALA A 85 -17.94 -3.96 5.48
N GLY A 86 -17.67 -4.82 4.51
CA GLY A 86 -18.44 -4.94 3.28
C GLY A 86 -19.85 -5.47 3.51
N LEU A 87 -20.02 -6.44 4.42
CA LEU A 87 -21.36 -6.92 4.82
C LEU A 87 -22.14 -5.84 5.56
N ALA A 88 -21.52 -5.17 6.54
CA ALA A 88 -22.16 -4.08 7.27
C ALA A 88 -22.66 -2.98 6.33
N SER A 89 -21.88 -2.62 5.30
CA SER A 89 -22.29 -1.63 4.30
C SER A 89 -23.48 -2.07 3.42
N ARG A 90 -23.75 -3.37 3.34
CA ARG A 90 -24.94 -3.89 2.62
C ARG A 90 -26.21 -3.92 3.48
N PHE A 91 -26.05 -4.10 4.79
CA PHE A 91 -27.17 -4.24 5.73
C PHE A 91 -27.45 -2.96 6.52
N THR A 92 -26.63 -1.93 6.39
CA THR A 92 -26.83 -0.63 7.04
C THR A 92 -26.84 0.50 6.01
N GLU A 93 -27.42 1.63 6.36
CA GLU A 93 -27.39 2.85 5.53
C GLU A 93 -26.05 3.60 5.61
N LEU A 94 -25.09 3.07 6.38
CA LEU A 94 -23.77 3.69 6.55
C LEU A 94 -22.94 3.53 5.29
N LYS A 95 -22.17 4.58 4.97
CA LYS A 95 -21.18 4.54 3.90
C LYS A 95 -20.09 3.53 4.21
N GLU A 96 -19.53 2.92 3.18
CA GLU A 96 -18.46 1.92 3.29
C GLU A 96 -17.27 2.43 4.12
N ASP A 97 -16.83 3.67 3.90
CA ASP A 97 -15.74 4.31 4.66
C ASP A 97 -16.03 4.37 6.17
N ALA A 98 -17.27 4.62 6.59
CA ALA A 98 -17.65 4.67 8.00
C ALA A 98 -17.59 3.29 8.66
N ASN A 99 -18.03 2.25 7.96
CA ASN A 99 -17.95 0.88 8.44
C ASN A 99 -16.48 0.42 8.53
N PHE A 100 -15.66 0.71 7.52
CA PHE A 100 -14.23 0.44 7.58
C PHE A 100 -13.56 1.15 8.75
N ALA A 101 -13.89 2.42 9.03
CA ALA A 101 -13.36 3.16 10.17
C ALA A 101 -13.73 2.52 11.52
N ALA A 102 -14.98 2.09 11.69
CA ALA A 102 -15.44 1.44 12.92
C ALA A 102 -14.74 0.09 13.17
N PHE A 103 -14.69 -0.76 12.15
CA PHE A 103 -14.00 -2.06 12.25
C PHE A 103 -12.50 -1.90 12.42
N TYR A 104 -11.89 -0.91 11.76
CA TYR A 104 -10.47 -0.59 11.91
C TYR A 104 -10.12 -0.22 13.36
N LEU A 105 -10.85 0.72 13.95
CA LEU A 105 -10.59 1.13 15.34
C LEU A 105 -10.77 -0.03 16.31
N THR A 106 -11.80 -0.85 16.12
CA THR A 106 -12.06 -2.03 16.94
C THR A 106 -10.93 -3.07 16.77
N SER A 107 -10.50 -3.32 15.54
CA SER A 107 -9.41 -4.25 15.23
C SER A 107 -8.08 -3.77 15.81
N LEU A 108 -7.77 -2.48 15.70
CA LEU A 108 -6.57 -1.88 16.26
C LEU A 108 -6.56 -2.02 17.79
N ALA A 109 -7.68 -1.70 18.46
CA ALA A 109 -7.82 -1.86 19.91
C ALA A 109 -7.62 -3.32 20.33
N LEU A 110 -8.21 -4.27 19.59
CA LEU A 110 -8.02 -5.70 19.82
C LEU A 110 -6.53 -6.10 19.66
N GLY A 111 -5.89 -5.65 18.59
CA GLY A 111 -4.48 -5.92 18.31
C GLY A 111 -3.57 -5.43 19.44
N VAL A 112 -3.73 -4.17 19.84
CA VAL A 112 -2.96 -3.58 20.94
C VAL A 112 -3.21 -4.33 22.25
N THR A 113 -4.46 -4.72 22.52
CA THR A 113 -4.81 -5.48 23.74
C THR A 113 -4.14 -6.87 23.73
N LEU A 114 -4.24 -7.61 22.63
CA LEU A 114 -3.61 -8.94 22.50
C LEU A 114 -2.12 -8.88 22.73
N VAL A 115 -1.47 -7.88 22.19
CA VAL A 115 -0.04 -7.73 22.35
C VAL A 115 0.34 -7.29 23.76
N SER A 116 -0.44 -6.42 24.41
CA SER A 116 -0.23 -6.01 25.80
C SER A 116 -0.37 -7.18 26.78
N LEU A 117 -1.15 -8.20 26.43
CA LEU A 117 -1.27 -9.44 27.18
C LEU A 117 -0.07 -10.39 26.95
N GLY A 118 0.68 -10.22 25.88
CA GLY A 118 1.90 -10.97 25.57
C GLY A 118 3.05 -10.55 26.49
N LYS A 119 3.89 -11.53 26.92
CA LYS A 119 5.01 -11.27 27.82
C LYS A 119 6.15 -10.42 27.23
N ASN A 120 6.15 -10.15 25.91
CA ASN A 120 7.20 -9.44 25.17
C ASN A 120 6.64 -8.22 24.45
N SER A 121 6.24 -7.19 25.19
CA SER A 121 5.68 -5.96 24.65
C SER A 121 6.68 -5.06 23.88
N VAL A 122 7.97 -5.37 23.92
CA VAL A 122 9.04 -4.50 23.38
C VAL A 122 9.19 -4.61 21.85
N ASP A 123 8.82 -5.73 21.24
CA ASP A 123 9.03 -5.96 19.80
C ASP A 123 7.96 -5.36 18.88
N LEU A 124 6.88 -4.82 19.43
CA LEU A 124 5.77 -4.29 18.63
C LEU A 124 6.07 -3.04 17.83
N LEU A 125 6.83 -2.13 18.41
CA LEU A 125 7.24 -0.91 17.69
C LEU A 125 8.11 -1.30 16.49
N HIS A 126 8.98 -2.27 16.62
CA HIS A 126 9.73 -2.83 15.50
C HIS A 126 8.83 -3.51 14.47
N LEU A 127 7.79 -4.22 14.91
CA LEU A 127 6.83 -4.87 14.02
C LEU A 127 5.98 -3.83 13.26
N LEU A 128 5.57 -2.74 13.91
CA LEU A 128 4.75 -1.68 13.31
C LEU A 128 5.52 -0.82 12.31
N PHE A 129 6.74 -0.41 12.66
CA PHE A 129 7.53 0.47 11.81
C PHE A 129 8.42 -0.28 10.83
N GLY A 130 8.66 -1.57 11.07
CA GLY A 130 9.52 -2.42 10.25
C GLY A 130 10.96 -1.89 10.15
N SER A 131 11.81 -2.65 9.49
CA SER A 131 13.15 -2.19 9.11
C SER A 131 13.40 -2.58 7.66
N VAL A 132 13.36 -1.62 6.77
CA VAL A 132 13.63 -1.85 5.33
C VAL A 132 15.02 -2.45 5.11
N LEU A 133 15.98 -2.08 5.96
CA LEU A 133 17.33 -2.59 5.90
C LEU A 133 17.50 -3.98 6.56
N GLY A 134 16.48 -4.45 7.29
CA GLY A 134 16.44 -5.77 7.93
C GLY A 134 15.70 -6.84 7.14
N VAL A 135 15.36 -6.59 5.87
CA VAL A 135 14.64 -7.56 5.03
C VAL A 135 15.49 -8.82 4.83
N ASP A 136 14.94 -9.96 5.23
CA ASP A 136 15.53 -11.26 5.00
C ASP A 136 15.09 -11.87 3.65
N LEU A 137 15.81 -12.92 3.23
CA LEU A 137 15.54 -13.59 1.95
C LEU A 137 14.14 -14.25 1.92
N VAL A 138 13.60 -14.67 3.08
CA VAL A 138 12.30 -15.31 3.17
C VAL A 138 11.19 -14.29 2.91
N SER A 139 11.25 -13.14 3.58
CA SER A 139 10.34 -12.02 3.36
C SER A 139 10.41 -11.49 1.92
N LEU A 140 11.62 -11.40 1.37
CA LEU A 140 11.82 -10.97 -0.02
C LEU A 140 11.17 -11.94 -1.03
N ARG A 141 11.30 -13.25 -0.81
CA ARG A 141 10.64 -14.27 -1.65
C ARG A 141 9.11 -14.17 -1.55
N LEU A 142 8.58 -14.01 -0.34
CA LEU A 142 7.15 -13.80 -0.13
C LEU A 142 6.64 -12.59 -0.91
N MET A 143 7.34 -11.44 -0.80
CA MET A 143 7.01 -10.24 -1.57
C MET A 143 7.07 -10.46 -3.07
N GLY A 144 8.08 -11.17 -3.56
CA GLY A 144 8.21 -11.49 -4.98
C GLY A 144 7.04 -12.34 -5.50
N TRP A 145 6.63 -13.36 -4.74
CA TRP A 145 5.46 -14.18 -5.06
C TRP A 145 4.16 -13.37 -5.06
N VAL A 146 3.94 -12.56 -4.03
CA VAL A 146 2.77 -11.70 -3.94
C VAL A 146 2.76 -10.66 -5.06
N ALA A 147 3.91 -10.05 -5.36
CA ALA A 147 4.02 -9.09 -6.46
C ALA A 147 3.70 -9.73 -7.81
N GLY A 148 4.29 -10.88 -8.11
CA GLY A 148 4.01 -11.63 -9.36
C GLY A 148 2.54 -12.00 -9.50
N LEU A 149 1.95 -12.56 -8.42
CA LEU A 149 0.54 -12.91 -8.39
C LEU A 149 -0.36 -11.69 -8.57
N THR A 150 -0.03 -10.58 -7.90
CA THR A 150 -0.80 -9.32 -7.99
C THR A 150 -0.77 -8.75 -9.40
N VAL A 151 0.40 -8.68 -10.03
CA VAL A 151 0.54 -8.18 -11.41
C VAL A 151 -0.25 -9.06 -12.37
N LEU A 152 -0.14 -10.38 -12.24
CA LEU A 152 -0.90 -11.34 -13.07
C LEU A 152 -2.41 -11.17 -12.84
N ALA A 153 -2.85 -11.13 -11.59
CA ALA A 153 -4.27 -10.96 -11.25
C ALA A 153 -4.81 -9.61 -11.76
N LEU A 154 -4.06 -8.51 -11.59
CA LEU A 154 -4.45 -7.21 -12.15
C LEU A 154 -4.53 -7.24 -13.67
N ALA A 155 -3.62 -7.93 -14.37
CA ALA A 155 -3.68 -8.06 -15.82
C ALA A 155 -4.96 -8.78 -16.28
N VAL A 156 -5.32 -9.88 -15.62
CA VAL A 156 -6.54 -10.65 -15.90
C VAL A 156 -7.81 -9.87 -15.54
N MET A 157 -7.80 -9.23 -14.36
CA MET A 157 -8.96 -8.53 -13.81
C MET A 157 -9.07 -7.08 -14.27
N TYR A 158 -8.14 -6.59 -15.10
CA TYR A 158 -8.06 -5.17 -15.46
C TYR A 158 -9.38 -4.61 -16.01
N ARG A 159 -9.97 -5.28 -17.00
CA ARG A 159 -11.22 -4.84 -17.63
C ARG A 159 -12.41 -4.81 -16.67
N PRO A 160 -12.73 -5.90 -15.94
CA PRO A 160 -13.84 -5.88 -14.99
C PRO A 160 -13.62 -4.91 -13.83
N LEU A 161 -12.39 -4.78 -13.31
CA LEU A 161 -12.08 -3.80 -12.27
C LEU A 161 -12.24 -2.36 -12.74
N LEU A 162 -11.85 -2.08 -13.99
CA LEU A 162 -12.02 -0.76 -14.58
C LEU A 162 -13.51 -0.42 -14.74
N MET A 163 -14.31 -1.34 -15.29
CA MET A 163 -15.75 -1.16 -15.44
C MET A 163 -16.45 -0.95 -14.10
N GLU A 164 -16.11 -1.76 -13.10
CA GLU A 164 -16.66 -1.61 -11.74
C GLU A 164 -16.27 -0.28 -11.07
N SER A 165 -15.07 0.26 -11.41
CA SER A 165 -14.61 1.54 -10.86
C SER A 165 -15.25 2.75 -11.53
N ILE A 166 -15.74 2.63 -12.77
CA ILE A 166 -16.35 3.74 -13.54
C ILE A 166 -17.87 3.71 -13.40
N ASP A 167 -18.48 2.56 -13.65
CA ASP A 167 -19.95 2.39 -13.62
C ASP A 167 -20.33 1.00 -13.11
N PRO A 168 -20.46 0.84 -11.77
CA PRO A 168 -20.86 -0.41 -11.16
C PRO A 168 -22.29 -0.82 -11.50
N LEU A 169 -23.18 0.14 -11.83
CA LEU A 169 -24.57 -0.15 -12.21
C LEU A 169 -24.64 -0.77 -13.60
N PHE A 170 -23.88 -0.22 -14.56
CA PHE A 170 -23.77 -0.78 -15.89
C PHE A 170 -23.24 -2.21 -15.86
N LEU A 171 -22.18 -2.46 -15.06
CA LEU A 171 -21.62 -3.81 -14.93
C LEU A 171 -22.65 -4.83 -14.42
N ARG A 172 -23.49 -4.43 -13.46
CA ARG A 172 -24.58 -5.28 -12.94
C ARG A 172 -25.69 -5.49 -13.97
N ALA A 173 -26.10 -4.44 -14.69
CA ALA A 173 -27.12 -4.51 -15.74
C ALA A 173 -26.68 -5.40 -16.91
N ALA A 174 -25.37 -5.41 -17.24
CA ALA A 174 -24.77 -6.29 -18.23
C ALA A 174 -24.56 -7.75 -17.77
N GLY A 175 -25.11 -8.12 -16.59
CA GLY A 175 -24.96 -9.48 -16.04
C GLY A 175 -23.60 -9.76 -15.39
N GLY A 176 -22.77 -8.73 -15.20
CA GLY A 176 -21.46 -8.86 -14.59
C GLY A 176 -21.54 -9.12 -13.07
N ARG A 177 -20.64 -9.95 -12.57
CA ARG A 177 -20.52 -10.28 -11.13
C ARG A 177 -19.66 -9.27 -10.38
N GLY A 178 -20.10 -7.98 -10.31
CA GLY A 178 -19.31 -6.89 -9.69
C GLY A 178 -18.86 -7.22 -8.26
N GLY A 179 -19.72 -7.82 -7.44
CA GLY A 179 -19.35 -8.20 -6.07
C GLY A 179 -18.19 -9.21 -5.99
N LEU A 180 -18.04 -10.09 -6.95
CA LEU A 180 -16.92 -11.03 -7.01
C LEU A 180 -15.60 -10.32 -7.32
N TRP A 181 -15.61 -9.40 -8.26
CA TRP A 181 -14.43 -8.59 -8.61
C TRP A 181 -14.02 -7.66 -7.47
N HIS A 182 -14.99 -7.12 -6.74
CA HIS A 182 -14.72 -6.32 -5.55
C HIS A 182 -14.01 -7.14 -4.46
N VAL A 183 -14.53 -8.33 -4.12
CA VAL A 183 -13.90 -9.22 -3.14
C VAL A 183 -12.51 -9.66 -3.61
N ALA A 184 -12.36 -10.07 -4.86
CA ALA A 184 -11.07 -10.44 -5.42
C ALA A 184 -10.06 -9.29 -5.37
N PHE A 185 -10.49 -8.06 -5.61
CA PHE A 185 -9.66 -6.87 -5.47
C PHE A 185 -9.25 -6.62 -4.00
N LEU A 186 -10.17 -6.76 -3.04
CA LEU A 186 -9.84 -6.63 -1.61
C LEU A 186 -8.83 -7.71 -1.17
N ILE A 187 -8.93 -8.93 -1.69
CA ILE A 187 -7.92 -9.99 -1.48
C ILE A 187 -6.55 -9.50 -1.92
N LEU A 188 -6.42 -8.91 -3.11
CA LEU A 188 -5.16 -8.37 -3.59
C LEU A 188 -4.62 -7.24 -2.72
N VAL A 189 -5.49 -6.35 -2.24
CA VAL A 189 -5.12 -5.28 -1.31
C VAL A 189 -4.54 -5.87 -0.03
N VAL A 190 -5.27 -6.79 0.62
CA VAL A 190 -4.83 -7.42 1.88
C VAL A 190 -3.54 -8.20 1.68
N MET A 191 -3.38 -8.95 0.58
CA MET A 191 -2.14 -9.68 0.28
C MET A 191 -0.93 -8.76 0.18
N ASN A 192 -1.05 -7.63 -0.55
CA ASN A 192 0.03 -6.67 -0.68
C ASN A 192 0.36 -5.99 0.65
N LEU A 193 -0.66 -5.65 1.44
CA LEU A 193 -0.46 -5.07 2.77
C LEU A 193 0.25 -6.04 3.72
N VAL A 194 -0.16 -7.31 3.76
CA VAL A 194 0.46 -8.33 4.62
C VAL A 194 1.92 -8.57 4.22
N ALA A 195 2.19 -8.73 2.92
CA ALA A 195 3.56 -8.93 2.44
C ALA A 195 4.44 -7.70 2.70
N GLY A 196 3.91 -6.50 2.44
CA GLY A 196 4.60 -5.24 2.68
C GLY A 196 4.83 -4.97 4.17
N PHE A 197 3.83 -5.25 5.02
CA PHE A 197 3.92 -5.11 6.46
C PHE A 197 5.07 -5.93 7.06
N GLN A 198 5.19 -7.18 6.70
CA GLN A 198 6.21 -8.06 7.26
C GLN A 198 7.63 -7.72 6.82
N ALA A 199 7.79 -7.25 5.59
CA ALA A 199 9.09 -6.94 5.05
C ALA A 199 9.54 -5.49 5.35
N LEU A 200 8.62 -4.54 5.31
CA LEU A 200 8.93 -3.11 5.27
C LEU A 200 8.22 -2.28 6.36
N GLY A 201 7.27 -2.89 7.06
CA GLY A 201 6.42 -2.22 8.04
C GLY A 201 5.14 -1.61 7.46
N THR A 202 4.18 -1.30 8.35
CA THR A 202 2.85 -0.79 7.95
C THR A 202 2.92 0.55 7.24
N LEU A 203 3.67 1.50 7.79
CA LEU A 203 3.80 2.85 7.24
C LEU A 203 4.27 2.83 5.79
N MET A 204 5.30 2.02 5.49
CA MET A 204 5.87 1.96 4.15
C MET A 204 4.96 1.22 3.17
N SER A 205 4.32 0.14 3.62
CA SER A 205 3.39 -0.64 2.79
C SER A 205 2.23 0.21 2.29
N VAL A 206 1.56 0.95 3.19
CA VAL A 206 0.44 1.85 2.83
C VAL A 206 0.93 3.08 2.09
N GLY A 207 2.02 3.68 2.54
CA GLY A 207 2.55 4.91 1.95
C GLY A 207 2.97 4.74 0.51
N LEU A 208 3.71 3.66 0.16
CA LEU A 208 4.08 3.35 -1.22
C LEU A 208 2.89 2.90 -2.08
N MET A 209 1.85 2.35 -1.49
CA MET A 209 0.62 2.02 -2.21
C MET A 209 -0.19 3.28 -2.54
N MET A 210 -0.34 4.22 -1.60
CA MET A 210 -1.28 5.34 -1.72
C MET A 210 -0.66 6.61 -2.28
N LEU A 211 0.47 7.10 -1.73
CA LEU A 211 1.01 8.40 -2.08
C LEU A 211 1.38 8.52 -3.56
N PRO A 212 2.07 7.53 -4.17
CA PRO A 212 2.38 7.57 -5.60
C PRO A 212 1.13 7.55 -6.47
N ALA A 213 0.10 6.80 -6.09
CA ALA A 213 -1.15 6.72 -6.82
C ALA A 213 -1.92 8.06 -6.81
N ILE A 214 -1.98 8.71 -5.65
CA ILE A 214 -2.61 10.03 -5.51
C ILE A 214 -1.84 11.09 -6.30
N ALA A 215 -0.50 11.08 -6.23
CA ALA A 215 0.34 12.01 -6.98
C ALA A 215 0.19 11.83 -8.50
N ALA A 216 0.21 10.59 -8.99
CA ALA A 216 0.06 10.26 -10.41
C ALA A 216 -1.24 10.82 -11.02
N ARG A 217 -2.33 10.85 -10.25
CA ARG A 217 -3.63 11.38 -10.70
C ARG A 217 -3.59 12.87 -11.06
N LEU A 218 -2.64 13.62 -10.52
CA LEU A 218 -2.44 15.04 -10.84
C LEU A 218 -1.70 15.25 -12.16
N TRP A 219 -1.02 14.22 -12.68
CA TRP A 219 -0.23 14.30 -13.90
C TRP A 219 -0.94 13.73 -15.13
N VAL A 220 -1.64 12.61 -14.99
CA VAL A 220 -2.21 11.85 -16.12
C VAL A 220 -3.66 11.43 -15.84
N LYS A 221 -4.42 11.09 -16.91
CA LYS A 221 -5.84 10.71 -16.82
C LYS A 221 -6.10 9.24 -17.15
N GLY A 222 -5.32 8.67 -18.07
CA GLY A 222 -5.54 7.29 -18.54
C GLY A 222 -5.12 6.28 -17.48
N MET A 223 -5.92 5.21 -17.26
CA MET A 223 -5.68 4.22 -16.20
C MET A 223 -4.31 3.55 -16.30
N GLY A 224 -3.90 3.11 -17.51
CA GLY A 224 -2.57 2.53 -17.72
C GLY A 224 -1.43 3.51 -17.42
N ALA A 225 -1.60 4.79 -17.84
CA ALA A 225 -0.64 5.84 -17.53
C ALA A 225 -0.58 6.15 -16.03
N LEU A 226 -1.73 6.12 -15.32
CA LEU A 226 -1.80 6.27 -13.86
C LEU A 226 -1.00 5.17 -13.16
N MET A 227 -1.18 3.92 -13.56
CA MET A 227 -0.44 2.78 -12.99
C MET A 227 1.06 2.90 -13.26
N ALA A 228 1.46 3.26 -14.48
CA ALA A 228 2.86 3.43 -14.85
C ALA A 228 3.54 4.58 -14.10
N VAL A 229 2.89 5.76 -14.03
CA VAL A 229 3.43 6.92 -13.31
C VAL A 229 3.46 6.67 -11.81
N SER A 230 2.46 5.99 -11.25
CA SER A 230 2.43 5.59 -9.84
C SER A 230 3.59 4.64 -9.51
N ALA A 231 3.78 3.60 -10.30
CA ALA A 231 4.88 2.65 -10.11
C ALA A 231 6.26 3.31 -10.27
N ALA A 232 6.44 4.12 -11.31
CA ALA A 232 7.68 4.86 -11.55
C ALA A 232 8.00 5.83 -10.39
N GLY A 233 6.99 6.58 -9.92
CA GLY A 233 7.13 7.47 -8.77
C GLY A 233 7.48 6.74 -7.48
N ALA A 234 6.85 5.59 -7.21
CA ALA A 234 7.18 4.73 -6.08
C ALA A 234 8.63 4.24 -6.14
N LEU A 235 9.11 3.83 -7.34
CA LEU A 235 10.49 3.40 -7.56
C LEU A 235 11.49 4.55 -7.32
N VAL A 236 11.24 5.72 -7.89
CA VAL A 236 12.12 6.89 -7.75
C VAL A 236 12.19 7.34 -6.28
N CYS A 237 11.04 7.48 -5.63
CA CYS A 237 10.99 7.87 -4.21
C CYS A 237 11.64 6.81 -3.31
N GLY A 238 11.41 5.54 -3.58
CA GLY A 238 12.01 4.44 -2.84
C GLY A 238 13.53 4.41 -2.98
N TYR A 239 14.04 4.54 -4.21
CA TYR A 239 15.46 4.62 -4.48
C TYR A 239 16.13 5.83 -3.80
N ALA A 240 15.53 7.03 -3.96
CA ALA A 240 16.06 8.26 -3.35
C ALA A 240 16.03 8.19 -1.82
N GLY A 241 14.95 7.65 -1.24
CA GLY A 241 14.83 7.48 0.20
C GLY A 241 15.85 6.50 0.79
N LEU A 242 16.12 5.38 0.11
CA LEU A 242 17.16 4.44 0.49
C LEU A 242 18.56 5.07 0.45
N LEU A 243 18.86 5.80 -0.61
CA LEU A 243 20.15 6.50 -0.74
C LEU A 243 20.36 7.54 0.36
N LEU A 244 19.35 8.36 0.64
CA LEU A 244 19.46 9.36 1.70
C LEU A 244 19.63 8.69 3.06
N SER A 245 18.84 7.65 3.36
CA SER A 245 18.94 6.91 4.63
C SER A 245 20.34 6.30 4.82
N TYR A 246 20.93 5.77 3.75
CA TYR A 246 22.25 5.15 3.81
C TYR A 246 23.39 6.17 4.03
N HIS A 247 23.36 7.31 3.34
CA HIS A 247 24.44 8.31 3.40
C HIS A 247 24.32 9.29 4.57
N HIS A 248 23.17 9.33 5.24
CA HIS A 248 22.98 10.32 6.30
C HIS A 248 23.63 9.91 7.61
N PRO A 249 24.51 10.74 8.20
CA PRO A 249 25.29 10.38 9.40
C PRO A 249 24.43 10.13 10.65
N ALA A 250 23.18 10.60 10.69
CA ALA A 250 22.26 10.41 11.81
C ALA A 250 21.48 9.09 11.81
N ASN A 251 21.85 8.11 10.95
CA ASN A 251 21.16 6.80 10.85
C ASN A 251 19.63 6.91 10.75
N ILE A 252 19.15 7.74 9.82
CA ILE A 252 17.72 7.99 9.64
C ILE A 252 17.01 6.71 9.17
N PRO A 253 15.88 6.31 9.77
CA PRO A 253 15.16 5.12 9.38
C PRO A 253 14.65 5.22 7.93
N SER A 254 14.97 4.21 7.12
CA SER A 254 14.73 4.20 5.66
C SER A 254 13.24 4.23 5.28
N GLY A 255 12.38 3.55 6.03
CA GLY A 255 10.93 3.56 5.77
C GLY A 255 10.32 4.97 5.80
N PRO A 256 10.40 5.69 6.92
CA PRO A 256 9.94 7.09 6.99
C PRO A 256 10.59 8.00 5.94
N THR A 257 11.88 7.82 5.64
CA THR A 257 12.57 8.63 4.64
C THR A 257 11.97 8.44 3.24
N ILE A 258 11.69 7.21 2.85
CA ILE A 258 11.03 6.90 1.56
C ILE A 258 9.65 7.58 1.50
N ILE A 259 8.87 7.50 2.58
CA ILE A 259 7.53 8.11 2.62
C ILE A 259 7.60 9.63 2.58
N LEU A 260 8.62 10.26 3.17
CA LEU A 260 8.87 11.70 3.04
C LEU A 260 9.15 12.09 1.58
N PHE A 261 9.92 11.30 0.83
CA PHE A 261 10.12 11.54 -0.61
C PHE A 261 8.82 11.39 -1.41
N CYS A 262 7.98 10.39 -1.09
CA CYS A 262 6.66 10.27 -1.70
C CYS A 262 5.76 11.47 -1.38
N GLY A 263 5.81 11.96 -0.13
CA GLY A 263 5.10 13.16 0.31
C GLY A 263 5.59 14.41 -0.42
N LEU A 264 6.91 14.58 -0.57
CA LEU A 264 7.49 15.67 -1.34
C LEU A 264 7.07 15.62 -2.81
N TRP A 265 7.12 14.45 -3.43
CA TRP A 265 6.63 14.27 -4.80
C TRP A 265 5.13 14.60 -4.92
N TYR A 266 4.31 14.20 -3.93
CA TYR A 266 2.90 14.59 -3.89
C TYR A 266 2.73 16.12 -3.80
N LEU A 267 3.48 16.82 -2.94
CA LEU A 267 3.43 18.28 -2.83
C LEU A 267 3.83 18.97 -4.14
N VAL A 268 4.90 18.52 -4.78
CA VAL A 268 5.30 18.98 -6.12
C VAL A 268 4.19 18.72 -7.12
N SER A 269 3.55 17.56 -7.08
CA SER A 269 2.43 17.21 -7.97
C SER A 269 1.20 18.10 -7.75
N VAL A 270 0.91 18.48 -6.50
CA VAL A 270 -0.17 19.43 -6.19
C VAL A 270 0.10 20.81 -6.78
N LEU A 271 1.34 21.27 -6.78
CA LEU A 271 1.69 22.58 -7.34
C LEU A 271 1.73 22.53 -8.88
N PHE A 272 2.44 21.56 -9.46
CA PHE A 272 2.81 21.54 -10.89
C PHE A 272 2.05 20.51 -11.71
N GLY A 273 1.22 19.66 -11.15
CA GLY A 273 0.49 18.62 -11.87
C GLY A 273 -0.33 19.15 -13.03
N MET A 274 -0.10 18.61 -14.24
CA MET A 274 -0.71 19.12 -15.49
C MET A 274 -2.23 18.98 -15.53
N GLN A 275 -2.81 17.99 -14.85
CA GLN A 275 -4.25 17.70 -14.89
C GLN A 275 -5.03 18.30 -13.72
N GLY A 276 -4.43 18.46 -12.57
CA GLY A 276 -5.12 18.89 -11.35
C GLY A 276 -4.35 19.85 -10.47
N GLY A 277 -3.11 20.22 -10.83
CA GLY A 277 -2.26 21.11 -10.04
C GLY A 277 -2.80 22.53 -9.94
N VAL A 278 -2.41 23.21 -8.87
CA VAL A 278 -2.85 24.57 -8.57
C VAL A 278 -2.52 25.53 -9.71
N ILE A 279 -1.28 25.47 -10.21
CA ILE A 279 -0.81 26.35 -11.30
C ILE A 279 -1.59 26.07 -12.59
N ALA A 280 -1.76 24.80 -12.97
CA ALA A 280 -2.49 24.42 -14.18
C ALA A 280 -3.96 24.88 -14.11
N ARG A 281 -4.61 24.79 -12.93
CA ARG A 281 -5.97 25.32 -12.72
C ARG A 281 -6.04 26.83 -12.82
N ALA A 282 -5.05 27.55 -12.27
CA ALA A 282 -4.99 29.01 -12.31
C ALA A 282 -4.87 29.52 -13.77
N VAL A 283 -4.00 28.89 -14.57
CA VAL A 283 -3.81 29.22 -15.99
C VAL A 283 -5.09 28.96 -16.79
N ARG A 284 -5.75 27.79 -16.59
CA ARG A 284 -7.00 27.47 -17.29
C ARG A 284 -8.17 28.39 -16.93
N ARG A 285 -8.21 28.90 -15.68
CA ARG A 285 -9.23 29.90 -15.27
C ARG A 285 -9.02 31.24 -15.94
N ARG A 286 -7.77 31.68 -16.15
CA ARG A 286 -7.46 32.91 -16.89
C ARG A 286 -7.94 32.84 -18.33
N HIS A 287 -7.67 31.74 -19.05
CA HIS A 287 -8.11 31.56 -20.44
C HIS A 287 -9.63 31.45 -20.65
N ARG A 288 -10.41 31.18 -19.61
CA ARG A 288 -11.88 31.13 -19.70
C ARG A 288 -12.55 32.48 -19.37
N ARG A 289 -11.80 33.46 -18.89
CA ARG A 289 -12.31 34.79 -18.52
C ARG A 289 -11.90 35.89 -19.49
N GLY A 290 -10.99 35.66 -20.42
CA GLY A 290 -10.68 36.46 -21.57
C GLY A 290 -11.30 35.86 -22.84
#